data_c26860bc8171019b941cb402ac51afbe
#
_entry.id   c26860bc8171019b941cb402ac51afbe
#
_cell.length_a   1.000
_cell.length_b   1.000
_cell.length_c   1.000
_cell.angle_alpha   90.00
_cell.angle_beta   90.00
_cell.angle_gamma   90.00
#
_symmetry.space_group_name_H-M   'P 1'
#
loop_
_entity.id
_entity.type
_entity.pdbx_description
1 polymer ?
#
loop_
_entity_poly.entity_id
_entity_poly.type
_entity_poly.pdbx_seq_one_letter_code
_entity_poly.pdbx_strand_id
1 'polypeptide(L)'
;RWCNSGAQILAEVSKVAETTWVTTTEPEFLSDEVDGRVLFLRATERLKAQQEGRSLEQLAGGFGNIVMIDSVKEARTRGVLHSREPFVAFAEHSVIWADGSTQVVDAVIWCTGFNPALNHLRGLGVVEPDQTVAVHNGRSMKVNNLWLVGYGEWTGMASATLIGVSRTARAAADEIAAYLTGA
;
A
#
# COMPACT_ATOMS: atom_id res chain seq x y z
N ARG A 1 -4.57 -4.84 -5.81
CA ARG A 1 -4.17 -4.35 -4.48
C ARG A 1 -5.30 -3.48 -3.94
N TRP A 2 -5.82 -3.80 -2.78
CA TRP A 2 -6.87 -3.03 -2.10
C TRP A 2 -6.33 -1.65 -1.74
N CYS A 3 -7.05 -0.60 -2.09
CA CYS A 3 -6.63 0.75 -1.72
C CYS A 3 -7.61 1.32 -0.71
N ASN A 4 -7.17 1.47 0.54
CA ASN A 4 -7.93 2.18 1.57
C ASN A 4 -8.39 3.57 1.08
N SER A 5 -7.54 4.27 0.33
CA SER A 5 -7.86 5.58 -0.26
C SER A 5 -9.06 5.48 -1.20
N GLY A 6 -9.19 4.40 -1.99
CA GLY A 6 -10.33 4.22 -2.91
C GLY A 6 -11.66 4.17 -2.17
N ALA A 7 -11.75 3.36 -1.10
CA ALA A 7 -12.95 3.28 -0.28
C ALA A 7 -13.27 4.60 0.44
N GLN A 8 -12.25 5.28 0.97
CA GLN A 8 -12.42 6.56 1.65
C GLN A 8 -12.87 7.68 0.70
N ILE A 9 -12.25 7.77 -0.48
CA ILE A 9 -12.63 8.76 -1.50
C ILE A 9 -14.03 8.47 -2.02
N LEU A 10 -14.35 7.20 -2.29
CA LEU A 10 -15.70 6.78 -2.68
C LEU A 10 -16.73 7.20 -1.63
N ALA A 11 -16.44 6.98 -0.34
CA ALA A 11 -17.34 7.34 0.75
C ALA A 11 -17.69 8.84 0.77
N GLU A 12 -16.74 9.70 0.43
CA GLU A 12 -16.96 11.15 0.40
C GLU A 12 -17.58 11.60 -0.94
N VAL A 13 -17.03 11.18 -2.08
CA VAL A 13 -17.49 11.63 -3.39
C VAL A 13 -18.92 11.16 -3.67
N SER A 14 -19.30 9.97 -3.23
CA SER A 14 -20.66 9.44 -3.40
C SER A 14 -21.76 10.21 -2.63
N LYS A 15 -21.39 11.20 -1.80
CA LYS A 15 -22.35 12.12 -1.17
C LYS A 15 -22.79 13.24 -2.11
N VAL A 16 -22.00 13.55 -3.13
CA VAL A 16 -22.19 14.71 -4.00
C VAL A 16 -22.24 14.38 -5.49
N ALA A 17 -21.88 13.15 -5.87
CA ALA A 17 -21.85 12.69 -7.26
C ALA A 17 -22.25 11.22 -7.36
N GLU A 18 -22.74 10.81 -8.52
CA GLU A 18 -22.89 9.41 -8.88
C GLU A 18 -21.51 8.78 -9.07
N THR A 19 -21.29 7.61 -8.48
CA THR A 19 -19.98 6.97 -8.46
C THR A 19 -20.04 5.52 -8.89
N THR A 20 -19.00 5.08 -9.61
CA THR A 20 -18.75 3.67 -9.92
C THR A 20 -17.40 3.29 -9.36
N TRP A 21 -17.37 2.34 -8.43
CA TRP A 21 -16.13 1.84 -7.87
C TRP A 21 -15.61 0.66 -8.68
N VAL A 22 -14.39 0.79 -9.19
CA VAL A 22 -13.75 -0.23 -10.02
C VAL A 22 -12.60 -0.88 -9.27
N THR A 23 -12.58 -2.22 -9.22
CA THR A 23 -11.52 -2.99 -8.57
C THR A 23 -11.16 -4.21 -9.40
N THR A 24 -9.91 -4.68 -9.31
CA THR A 24 -9.44 -5.88 -10.01
C THR A 24 -9.87 -7.18 -9.33
N THR A 25 -10.25 -7.10 -8.07
CA THR A 25 -10.72 -8.21 -7.23
C THR A 25 -11.77 -7.67 -6.27
N GLU A 26 -12.64 -8.52 -5.75
CA GLU A 26 -13.66 -8.10 -4.79
C GLU A 26 -13.01 -7.49 -3.53
N PRO A 27 -13.52 -6.33 -3.06
CA PRO A 27 -12.99 -5.66 -1.87
C PRO A 27 -13.19 -6.50 -0.60
N GLU A 28 -12.14 -6.62 0.20
CA GLU A 28 -12.20 -7.21 1.53
C GLU A 28 -12.13 -6.11 2.59
N PHE A 29 -13.03 -6.17 3.54
CA PHE A 29 -13.13 -5.20 4.63
C PHE A 29 -12.65 -5.81 5.94
N LEU A 30 -11.95 -5.02 6.74
CA LEU A 30 -11.67 -5.38 8.13
C LEU A 30 -12.95 -5.33 8.96
N SER A 31 -12.95 -6.04 10.08
CA SER A 31 -14.03 -5.95 11.05
C SER A 31 -14.20 -4.51 11.56
N ASP A 32 -15.42 -4.12 11.88
CA ASP A 32 -15.78 -2.77 12.33
C ASP A 32 -15.06 -2.32 13.62
N GLU A 33 -14.51 -3.28 14.36
CA GLU A 33 -13.74 -3.05 15.59
C GLU A 33 -12.28 -2.69 15.33
N VAL A 34 -11.81 -2.87 14.08
CA VAL A 34 -10.42 -2.61 13.69
C VAL A 34 -10.29 -1.19 13.17
N ASP A 35 -9.87 -0.29 14.03
CA ASP A 35 -9.50 1.08 13.69
C ASP A 35 -7.99 1.22 13.41
N GLY A 36 -7.54 2.43 13.11
CA GLY A 36 -6.13 2.75 12.87
C GLY A 36 -5.24 2.45 14.08
N ARG A 37 -5.76 2.53 15.31
CA ARG A 37 -5.03 2.22 16.55
C ARG A 37 -4.78 0.73 16.68
N VAL A 38 -5.79 -0.09 16.40
CA VAL A 38 -5.67 -1.56 16.39
C VAL A 38 -4.67 -2.00 15.32
N LEU A 39 -4.70 -1.39 14.14
CA LEU A 39 -3.71 -1.67 13.09
C LEU A 39 -2.29 -1.31 13.52
N PHE A 40 -2.11 -0.17 14.21
CA PHE A 40 -0.81 0.23 14.75
C PHE A 40 -0.29 -0.76 15.79
N LEU A 41 -1.14 -1.20 16.71
CA LEU A 41 -0.78 -2.23 17.71
C LEU A 41 -0.39 -3.54 17.03
N ARG A 42 -1.17 -4.02 16.07
CA ARG A 42 -0.86 -5.22 15.28
C ARG A 42 0.46 -5.09 14.53
N ALA A 43 0.74 -3.93 13.92
CA ALA A 43 2.02 -3.67 13.27
C ALA A 43 3.19 -3.75 14.25
N THR A 44 3.02 -3.19 15.45
CA THR A 44 4.03 -3.22 16.51
C THR A 44 4.28 -4.64 17.02
N GLU A 45 3.23 -5.43 17.21
CA GLU A 45 3.33 -6.84 17.63
C GLU A 45 4.01 -7.71 16.58
N ARG A 46 3.70 -7.51 15.29
CA ARG A 46 4.38 -8.20 14.19
C ARG A 46 5.86 -7.89 14.15
N LEU A 47 6.23 -6.63 14.37
CA LEU A 47 7.62 -6.24 14.44
C LEU A 47 8.35 -6.94 15.59
N LYS A 48 7.77 -6.95 16.79
CA LYS A 48 8.33 -7.64 17.94
C LYS A 48 8.48 -9.13 17.67
N ALA A 49 7.45 -9.76 17.10
CA ALA A 49 7.49 -11.17 16.74
C ALA A 49 8.62 -11.48 15.73
N GLN A 50 8.81 -10.61 14.74
CA GLN A 50 9.92 -10.75 13.77
C GLN A 50 11.29 -10.61 14.44
N GLN A 51 11.46 -9.65 15.35
CA GLN A 51 12.71 -9.46 16.11
C GLN A 51 13.02 -10.63 17.04
N GLU A 52 11.99 -11.27 17.57
CA GLU A 52 12.07 -12.42 18.47
C GLU A 52 12.07 -13.77 17.73
N GLY A 53 12.08 -13.76 16.38
CA GLY A 53 12.07 -14.98 15.56
C GLY A 53 10.80 -15.81 15.68
N ARG A 54 9.67 -15.20 16.15
CA ARG A 54 8.37 -15.87 16.26
C ARG A 54 7.64 -15.91 14.93
N SER A 55 6.87 -16.96 14.68
CA SER A 55 6.06 -17.09 13.46
C SER A 55 5.02 -15.95 13.34
N LEU A 56 4.97 -15.32 12.16
CA LEU A 56 4.01 -14.26 11.83
C LEU A 56 2.64 -14.78 11.41
N GLU A 57 2.52 -16.09 11.15
CA GLU A 57 1.27 -16.72 10.67
C GLU A 57 0.13 -16.66 11.69
N GLN A 58 0.45 -16.58 12.98
CA GLN A 58 -0.53 -16.50 14.06
C GLN A 58 -1.05 -15.08 14.30
N LEU A 59 -0.44 -14.06 13.69
CA LEU A 59 -0.87 -12.67 13.83
C LEU A 59 -1.89 -12.33 12.73
N ALA A 60 -3.16 -12.68 12.99
CA ALA A 60 -4.27 -12.52 12.06
C ALA A 60 -4.45 -11.08 11.55
N GLY A 61 -4.76 -10.95 10.26
CA GLY A 61 -5.16 -9.70 9.60
C GLY A 61 -4.05 -9.08 8.75
N GLY A 62 -4.19 -9.21 7.41
CA GLY A 62 -3.33 -8.51 6.45
C GLY A 62 -3.51 -6.99 6.53
N PHE A 63 -2.45 -6.22 6.24
CA PHE A 63 -2.54 -4.77 6.04
C PHE A 63 -3.24 -4.41 4.71
N GLY A 64 -3.69 -5.42 3.94
CA GLY A 64 -4.30 -5.25 2.63
C GLY A 64 -5.78 -4.93 2.64
N ASN A 65 -6.49 -5.21 3.73
CA ASN A 65 -7.94 -5.08 3.80
C ASN A 65 -8.35 -3.63 4.13
N ILE A 66 -9.54 -3.25 3.66
CA ILE A 66 -10.07 -1.89 3.83
C ILE A 66 -10.46 -1.67 5.29
N VAL A 67 -9.96 -0.59 5.87
CA VAL A 67 -10.26 -0.18 7.24
C VAL A 67 -11.64 0.45 7.29
N MET A 68 -12.49 -0.03 8.18
CA MET A 68 -13.85 0.44 8.38
C MET A 68 -13.87 1.69 9.29
N ILE A 69 -13.31 2.82 8.77
CA ILE A 69 -13.48 4.13 9.41
C ILE A 69 -14.93 4.60 9.28
N ASP A 70 -15.34 5.59 10.07
CA ASP A 70 -16.74 6.00 10.16
C ASP A 70 -17.36 6.41 8.81
N SER A 71 -16.63 7.12 7.95
CA SER A 71 -17.10 7.46 6.61
C SER A 71 -17.32 6.24 5.71
N VAL A 72 -16.48 5.22 5.83
CA VAL A 72 -16.61 3.96 5.07
C VAL A 72 -17.78 3.12 5.62
N LYS A 73 -17.99 3.10 6.95
CA LYS A 73 -19.18 2.46 7.56
C LYS A 73 -20.47 3.13 7.09
N GLU A 74 -20.49 4.46 7.06
CA GLU A 74 -21.62 5.24 6.53
C GLU A 74 -21.88 4.91 5.05
N ALA A 75 -20.83 4.86 4.23
CA ALA A 75 -20.93 4.50 2.81
C ALA A 75 -21.48 3.08 2.61
N ARG A 76 -21.09 2.13 3.47
CA ARG A 76 -21.67 0.78 3.50
C ARG A 76 -23.17 0.83 3.78
N THR A 77 -23.61 1.61 4.76
CA THR A 77 -25.04 1.78 5.10
C THR A 77 -25.83 2.38 3.96
N ARG A 78 -25.21 3.30 3.19
CA ARG A 78 -25.81 3.87 1.97
C ARG A 78 -25.81 2.91 0.77
N GLY A 79 -25.15 1.74 0.88
CA GLY A 79 -25.11 0.74 -0.18
C GLY A 79 -24.21 1.13 -1.36
N VAL A 80 -23.19 1.95 -1.17
CA VAL A 80 -22.32 2.42 -2.27
C VAL A 80 -20.99 1.64 -2.39
N LEU A 81 -20.69 0.74 -1.46
CA LEU A 81 -19.44 -0.04 -1.46
C LEU A 81 -19.52 -1.31 -2.33
N HIS A 82 -20.13 -1.19 -3.51
CA HIS A 82 -20.15 -2.25 -4.51
C HIS A 82 -19.11 -1.96 -5.59
N SER A 83 -18.23 -2.94 -5.84
CA SER A 83 -17.24 -2.82 -6.90
C SER A 83 -17.73 -3.45 -8.20
N ARG A 84 -17.20 -2.96 -9.30
CA ARG A 84 -17.34 -3.50 -10.64
C ARG A 84 -15.97 -3.91 -11.17
N GLU A 85 -15.91 -4.88 -12.06
CA GLU A 85 -14.69 -5.27 -12.75
C GLU A 85 -14.11 -4.11 -13.59
N PRO A 86 -12.81 -4.14 -13.93
CA PRO A 86 -12.16 -3.09 -14.69
C PRO A 86 -12.80 -2.88 -16.07
N PHE A 87 -12.94 -1.62 -16.47
CA PHE A 87 -13.22 -1.27 -17.86
C PHE A 87 -12.00 -1.57 -18.74
N VAL A 88 -12.22 -1.79 -20.04
CA VAL A 88 -11.17 -2.23 -20.98
C VAL A 88 -10.57 -1.08 -21.78
N ALA A 89 -11.29 0.03 -21.95
CA ALA A 89 -10.80 1.17 -22.70
C ALA A 89 -11.50 2.49 -22.28
N PHE A 90 -10.90 3.60 -22.69
CA PHE A 90 -11.52 4.93 -22.69
C PHE A 90 -12.07 5.26 -24.06
N ALA A 91 -13.17 6.01 -24.08
CA ALA A 91 -13.62 6.80 -25.21
C ALA A 91 -13.65 8.28 -24.80
N GLU A 92 -14.06 9.19 -25.70
CA GLU A 92 -13.93 10.65 -25.51
C GLU A 92 -14.48 11.16 -24.17
N HIS A 93 -15.67 10.68 -23.75
CA HIS A 93 -16.33 11.06 -22.50
C HIS A 93 -16.89 9.83 -21.76
N SER A 94 -16.32 8.66 -21.97
CA SER A 94 -16.86 7.43 -21.41
C SER A 94 -15.78 6.36 -21.18
N VAL A 95 -16.13 5.37 -20.41
CA VAL A 95 -15.38 4.11 -20.31
C VAL A 95 -16.13 3.00 -21.05
N ILE A 96 -15.38 2.04 -21.59
CA ILE A 96 -15.92 0.87 -22.30
C ILE A 96 -15.69 -0.35 -21.41
N TRP A 97 -16.74 -1.06 -21.12
CA TRP A 97 -16.69 -2.29 -20.31
C TRP A 97 -16.40 -3.51 -21.16
N ALA A 98 -16.02 -4.61 -20.52
CA ALA A 98 -15.68 -5.88 -21.21
C ALA A 98 -16.85 -6.45 -22.04
N ASP A 99 -18.08 -6.17 -21.67
CA ASP A 99 -19.30 -6.56 -22.40
C ASP A 99 -19.62 -5.64 -23.61
N GLY A 100 -18.76 -4.67 -23.91
CA GLY A 100 -18.94 -3.68 -24.98
C GLY A 100 -19.87 -2.53 -24.60
N SER A 101 -20.49 -2.53 -23.44
CA SER A 101 -21.29 -1.40 -22.97
C SER A 101 -20.41 -0.18 -22.66
N THR A 102 -20.99 1.02 -22.73
CA THR A 102 -20.33 2.28 -22.43
C THR A 102 -21.00 2.98 -21.26
N GLN A 103 -20.20 3.69 -20.46
CA GLN A 103 -20.69 4.54 -19.39
C GLN A 103 -20.02 5.91 -19.48
N VAL A 104 -20.82 6.96 -19.60
CA VAL A 104 -20.35 8.35 -19.56
C VAL A 104 -19.77 8.63 -18.18
N VAL A 105 -18.61 9.27 -18.13
CA VAL A 105 -17.94 9.66 -16.90
C VAL A 105 -17.33 11.05 -17.07
N ASP A 106 -17.47 11.89 -16.04
CA ASP A 106 -16.88 13.23 -16.01
C ASP A 106 -15.44 13.20 -15.48
N ALA A 107 -15.12 12.27 -14.62
CA ALA A 107 -13.80 12.13 -14.01
C ALA A 107 -13.47 10.69 -13.63
N VAL A 108 -12.19 10.36 -13.65
CA VAL A 108 -11.64 9.10 -13.12
C VAL A 108 -10.59 9.42 -12.06
N ILE A 109 -10.79 8.87 -10.86
CA ILE A 109 -9.86 9.03 -9.74
C ILE A 109 -9.07 7.72 -9.57
N TRP A 110 -7.78 7.77 -9.85
CA TRP A 110 -6.91 6.62 -9.73
C TRP A 110 -6.46 6.37 -8.29
N CYS A 111 -6.94 5.29 -7.71
CA CYS A 111 -6.57 4.83 -6.36
C CYS A 111 -5.77 3.52 -6.40
N THR A 112 -4.83 3.42 -7.33
CA THR A 112 -4.10 2.18 -7.66
C THR A 112 -2.88 1.91 -6.78
N GLY A 113 -2.64 2.75 -5.77
CA GLY A 113 -1.46 2.70 -4.92
C GLY A 113 -0.23 3.30 -5.59
N PHE A 114 0.94 2.97 -5.04
CA PHE A 114 2.21 3.54 -5.48
C PHE A 114 3.19 2.41 -5.84
N ASN A 115 3.98 2.66 -6.87
CA ASN A 115 5.15 1.84 -7.19
C ASN A 115 6.41 2.56 -6.73
N PRO A 116 7.46 1.84 -6.33
CA PRO A 116 8.74 2.44 -5.98
C PRO A 116 9.35 3.22 -7.15
N ALA A 117 9.81 4.45 -6.90
CA ALA A 117 10.46 5.27 -7.91
C ALA A 117 11.96 4.94 -7.99
N LEU A 118 12.31 3.84 -8.66
CA LEU A 118 13.67 3.29 -8.72
C LEU A 118 14.44 3.63 -10.00
N ASN A 119 13.93 4.49 -10.87
CA ASN A 119 14.56 4.81 -12.16
C ASN A 119 16.00 5.34 -12.03
N HIS A 120 16.29 6.09 -10.95
CA HIS A 120 17.63 6.62 -10.65
C HIS A 120 18.65 5.53 -10.28
N LEU A 121 18.19 4.32 -9.90
CA LEU A 121 19.05 3.18 -9.54
C LEU A 121 19.31 2.21 -10.70
N ARG A 122 18.65 2.40 -11.86
CA ARG A 122 18.78 1.47 -12.99
C ARG A 122 20.21 1.33 -13.48
N GLY A 123 21.01 2.41 -13.48
CA GLY A 123 22.41 2.40 -13.87
C GLY A 123 23.32 1.54 -12.97
N LEU A 124 22.86 1.22 -11.75
CA LEU A 124 23.59 0.37 -10.80
C LEU A 124 23.28 -1.13 -10.96
N GLY A 125 22.33 -1.50 -11.81
CA GLY A 125 21.93 -2.90 -12.02
C GLY A 125 21.36 -3.60 -10.78
N VAL A 126 20.84 -2.83 -9.80
CA VAL A 126 20.34 -3.36 -8.52
C VAL A 126 18.83 -3.62 -8.51
N VAL A 127 18.09 -3.05 -9.49
CA VAL A 127 16.63 -3.18 -9.56
C VAL A 127 16.27 -4.55 -10.12
N GLU A 128 15.45 -5.28 -9.36
CA GLU A 128 14.97 -6.61 -9.72
C GLU A 128 13.75 -6.53 -10.70
N PRO A 129 13.40 -7.64 -11.37
CA PRO A 129 12.25 -7.66 -12.29
C PRO A 129 10.91 -7.27 -11.65
N ASP A 130 10.73 -7.53 -10.35
CA ASP A 130 9.55 -7.19 -9.57
C ASP A 130 9.52 -5.71 -9.12
N GLN A 131 10.45 -4.90 -9.61
CA GLN A 131 10.61 -3.48 -9.27
C GLN A 131 10.92 -3.26 -7.78
N THR A 132 11.70 -4.15 -7.20
CA THR A 132 12.30 -3.99 -5.87
C THR A 132 13.83 -3.98 -5.98
N VAL A 133 14.52 -3.81 -4.86
CA VAL A 133 15.96 -4.03 -4.72
C VAL A 133 16.18 -5.04 -3.62
N ALA A 134 16.96 -6.09 -3.88
CA ALA A 134 17.32 -7.06 -2.87
C ALA A 134 18.14 -6.39 -1.75
N VAL A 135 17.57 -6.35 -0.54
CA VAL A 135 18.17 -5.69 0.62
C VAL A 135 18.18 -6.60 1.85
N HIS A 136 19.16 -6.36 2.71
CA HIS A 136 19.19 -6.88 4.07
C HIS A 136 19.21 -5.69 5.03
N ASN A 137 18.21 -5.55 5.88
CA ASN A 137 18.03 -4.39 6.78
C ASN A 137 18.09 -3.02 6.07
N GLY A 138 17.60 -2.95 4.84
CA GLY A 138 17.65 -1.73 4.02
C GLY A 138 18.93 -1.55 3.22
N ARG A 139 20.03 -2.26 3.50
CA ARG A 139 21.27 -2.22 2.73
C ARG A 139 21.18 -3.14 1.50
N SER A 140 21.61 -2.65 0.34
CA SER A 140 21.62 -3.43 -0.90
C SER A 140 22.54 -4.64 -0.78
N MET A 141 22.07 -5.80 -1.23
CA MET A 141 22.87 -7.02 -1.30
C MET A 141 23.86 -7.04 -2.49
N LYS A 142 23.67 -6.14 -3.48
CA LYS A 142 24.52 -6.05 -4.66
C LYS A 142 25.54 -4.91 -4.60
N VAL A 143 25.19 -3.82 -3.90
CA VAL A 143 26.04 -2.61 -3.82
C VAL A 143 26.22 -2.24 -2.35
N ASN A 144 27.43 -2.46 -1.83
CA ASN A 144 27.72 -2.37 -0.40
C ASN A 144 27.56 -0.98 0.23
N ASN A 145 27.57 0.08 -0.54
CA ASN A 145 27.42 1.47 -0.09
C ASN A 145 26.10 2.09 -0.51
N LEU A 146 25.05 1.27 -0.67
CA LEU A 146 23.70 1.70 -1.02
C LEU A 146 22.71 1.24 0.05
N TRP A 147 21.98 2.19 0.64
CA TRP A 147 20.89 1.94 1.58
C TRP A 147 19.58 2.53 1.03
N LEU A 148 18.48 1.81 1.21
CA LEU A 148 17.16 2.20 0.77
C LEU A 148 16.24 2.35 1.98
N VAL A 149 15.61 3.52 2.10
CA VAL A 149 14.73 3.85 3.22
C VAL A 149 13.40 4.37 2.67
N GLY A 150 12.28 3.88 3.21
CA GLY A 150 10.95 4.41 2.87
C GLY A 150 10.29 3.78 1.65
N TYR A 151 10.82 2.69 1.10
CA TYR A 151 10.30 2.07 -0.13
C TYR A 151 9.23 0.97 0.11
N GLY A 152 8.74 0.79 1.31
CA GLY A 152 7.71 -0.20 1.63
C GLY A 152 8.25 -1.42 2.37
N GLU A 153 7.42 -2.47 2.44
CA GLU A 153 7.66 -3.65 3.29
C GLU A 153 9.03 -4.30 3.06
N TRP A 154 9.53 -4.32 1.84
CA TRP A 154 10.81 -4.93 1.50
C TRP A 154 12.03 -4.13 2.01
N THR A 155 11.86 -2.85 2.37
CA THR A 155 12.89 -2.06 3.09
C THR A 155 12.65 -2.01 4.60
N GLY A 156 11.61 -2.67 5.07
CA GLY A 156 11.25 -2.80 6.48
C GLY A 156 9.77 -2.54 6.73
N MET A 157 9.25 -3.15 7.78
CA MET A 157 7.83 -3.07 8.12
C MET A 157 7.35 -1.62 8.23
N ALA A 158 6.29 -1.30 7.49
CA ALA A 158 5.67 0.03 7.41
C ALA A 158 6.65 1.15 7.00
N SER A 159 7.79 0.84 6.35
CA SER A 159 8.84 1.83 6.06
C SER A 159 8.37 2.95 5.13
N ALA A 160 7.34 2.72 4.30
CA ALA A 160 6.71 3.76 3.47
C ALA A 160 5.69 4.62 4.22
N THR A 161 5.66 4.58 5.55
CA THR A 161 4.77 5.40 6.39
C THR A 161 5.56 6.35 7.26
N LEU A 162 4.93 7.46 7.71
CA LEU A 162 5.56 8.43 8.61
C LEU A 162 6.05 7.79 9.93
N ILE A 163 5.36 6.76 10.39
CA ILE A 163 5.71 6.07 11.64
C ILE A 163 6.88 5.08 11.40
N GLY A 164 6.81 4.30 10.34
CA GLY A 164 7.79 3.24 10.06
C GLY A 164 9.13 3.78 9.54
N VAL A 165 9.11 4.85 8.75
CA VAL A 165 10.32 5.40 8.11
C VAL A 165 11.36 5.87 9.14
N SER A 166 10.93 6.47 10.25
CA SER A 166 11.86 6.98 11.28
C SER A 166 12.74 5.88 11.89
N ARG A 167 12.17 4.68 12.03
CA ARG A 167 12.90 3.52 12.56
C ARG A 167 13.91 2.98 11.55
N THR A 168 13.48 2.75 10.31
CA THR A 168 14.36 2.24 9.25
C THR A 168 15.45 3.24 8.89
N ALA A 169 15.14 4.55 8.92
CA ALA A 169 16.12 5.61 8.71
C ALA A 169 17.20 5.64 9.81
N ARG A 170 16.80 5.47 11.08
CA ARG A 170 17.75 5.42 12.19
C ARG A 170 18.66 4.20 12.08
N ALA A 171 18.09 3.02 11.82
CA ALA A 171 18.88 1.80 11.63
C ALA A 171 19.89 1.93 10.46
N ALA A 172 19.45 2.52 9.33
CA ALA A 172 20.33 2.78 8.20
C ALA A 172 21.45 3.78 8.55
N ALA A 173 21.15 4.84 9.32
CA ALA A 173 22.16 5.81 9.75
C ALA A 173 23.23 5.18 10.66
N ASP A 174 22.81 4.34 11.60
CA ASP A 174 23.73 3.62 12.50
C ASP A 174 24.62 2.65 11.71
N GLU A 175 24.07 1.91 10.74
CA GLU A 175 24.82 1.01 9.88
C GLU A 175 25.79 1.76 8.95
N ILE A 176 25.37 2.91 8.39
CA ILE A 176 26.25 3.76 7.58
C ILE A 176 27.41 4.28 8.42
N ALA A 177 27.16 4.72 9.65
CA ALA A 177 28.22 5.19 10.55
C ALA A 177 29.22 4.08 10.86
N ALA A 178 28.75 2.87 11.18
CA ALA A 178 29.61 1.71 11.37
C ALA A 178 30.43 1.36 10.11
N TYR A 179 29.80 1.36 8.95
CA TYR A 179 30.47 1.12 7.66
C TYR A 179 31.59 2.12 7.37
N LEU A 180 31.39 3.40 7.66
CA LEU A 180 32.37 4.47 7.43
C LEU A 180 33.54 4.43 8.43
N THR A 181 33.31 3.93 9.63
CA THR A 181 34.35 3.81 10.68
C THR A 181 35.10 2.50 10.64
N GLY A 182 34.71 1.55 9.76
CA GLY A 182 35.32 0.23 9.66
C GLY A 182 35.03 -0.69 10.86
N ALA A 183 33.97 -0.40 11.60
CA ALA A 183 33.52 -1.14 12.78
C ALA A 183 32.64 -2.34 12.41
#